data_a6b562a0257a490bbcf52bb4217fadea
#
_entry.id   a6b562a0257a490bbcf52bb4217fadea
#
_cell.length_a   1.000
_cell.length_b   1.000
_cell.length_c   1.000
_cell.angle_alpha   90.00
_cell.angle_beta   90.00
_cell.angle_gamma   90.00
#
_symmetry.space_group_name_H-M   'P 1'
#
loop_
_entity.id
_entity.type
_entity.pdbx_description
1 polymer ?
#
loop_
_entity_poly.entity_id
_entity_poly.type
_entity_poly.pdbx_seq_one_letter_code
_entity_poly.pdbx_strand_id
1 'polypeptide(L)'
;DMFLAGENRYTTHQDNFAKIPGRPVAYWASTGALENYVCMGSVSDMGEGRIGLITGDANRFLRLWSEVDFKRIGFDIHSNEESVKSGLKWFPTQKGGDFRKWYGNLDYIVNWENDGYEMKYDNYMGKRVRSHNYNGDLGFKKAITWTTISSGNFACRFSGDGFIYDTAGPFFHVTDDRKLYMLLAFLDSKVANFYLKIMNPTINFPPGYIQAIPFSKECQTDQIENLSKSCTDMSKNDWDAFETSWDFKKHPLV
;
A
#
# COMPACT_ATOMS: atom_id res chain seq x y z
N ASP A 1 -3.33 43.76 1.93
CA ASP A 1 -3.34 42.72 2.96
C ASP A 1 -4.57 41.82 2.75
N MET A 2 -4.32 40.58 2.31
CA MET A 2 -5.33 39.58 1.91
C MET A 2 -6.36 39.33 3.03
N PHE A 3 -5.93 39.34 4.28
CA PHE A 3 -6.83 39.13 5.43
C PHE A 3 -7.86 40.27 5.57
N LEU A 4 -7.43 41.51 5.44
CA LEU A 4 -8.34 42.68 5.52
C LEU A 4 -9.28 42.76 4.30
N ALA A 5 -8.81 42.28 3.13
CA ALA A 5 -9.65 42.18 1.93
C ALA A 5 -10.68 41.05 2.00
N GLY A 6 -10.62 40.20 3.01
CA GLY A 6 -11.49 39.05 3.16
C GLY A 6 -11.20 37.89 2.21
N GLU A 7 -10.03 37.90 1.55
CA GLU A 7 -9.59 36.81 0.69
C GLU A 7 -9.32 35.54 1.52
N ASN A 8 -9.65 34.39 0.93
CA ASN A 8 -9.58 33.07 1.61
C ASN A 8 -10.46 32.94 2.85
N ARG A 9 -11.57 33.70 2.91
CA ARG A 9 -12.56 33.61 3.97
C ARG A 9 -13.63 32.59 3.60
N TYR A 10 -13.77 31.54 4.42
CA TYR A 10 -14.75 30.47 4.22
C TYR A 10 -15.79 30.54 5.34
N THR A 11 -17.03 30.27 4.99
CA THR A 11 -18.14 30.10 5.95
C THR A 11 -18.79 28.76 5.69
N THR A 12 -18.85 27.91 6.71
CA THR A 12 -19.47 26.58 6.60
C THR A 12 -20.24 26.27 7.89
N HIS A 13 -21.29 25.46 7.78
CA HIS A 13 -22.01 24.98 8.95
C HIS A 13 -21.22 23.87 9.63
N GLN A 14 -21.19 23.84 10.96
CA GLN A 14 -20.44 22.87 11.76
C GLN A 14 -20.83 21.42 11.45
N ASP A 15 -22.11 21.14 11.14
CA ASP A 15 -22.61 19.80 10.81
C ASP A 15 -21.96 19.21 9.54
N ASN A 16 -21.39 20.05 8.67
CA ASN A 16 -20.68 19.57 7.48
C ASN A 16 -19.45 18.75 7.82
N PHE A 17 -18.78 19.03 8.92
CA PHE A 17 -17.61 18.26 9.36
C PHE A 17 -17.99 16.81 9.75
N ALA A 18 -19.22 16.61 10.23
CA ALA A 18 -19.73 15.28 10.58
C ALA A 18 -19.94 14.36 9.36
N LYS A 19 -20.01 14.91 8.15
CA LYS A 19 -20.15 14.15 6.90
C LYS A 19 -18.86 13.43 6.50
N ILE A 20 -17.71 13.91 6.97
CA ILE A 20 -16.40 13.37 6.61
C ILE A 20 -15.96 12.37 7.68
N PRO A 21 -15.48 11.16 7.31
CA PRO A 21 -14.91 10.21 8.24
C PRO A 21 -13.76 10.83 9.06
N GLY A 22 -13.78 10.66 10.38
CA GLY A 22 -12.80 11.29 11.27
C GLY A 22 -13.12 12.75 11.64
N ARG A 23 -14.16 13.35 11.03
CA ARG A 23 -14.64 14.72 11.31
C ARG A 23 -13.56 15.81 11.28
N PRO A 24 -12.69 15.84 10.28
CA PRO A 24 -11.69 16.89 10.17
C PRO A 24 -12.35 18.25 9.94
N VAL A 25 -11.70 19.32 10.39
CA VAL A 25 -12.16 20.70 10.15
C VAL A 25 -11.80 21.11 8.72
N ALA A 26 -12.52 20.57 7.72
CA ALA A 26 -12.26 20.78 6.30
C ALA A 26 -13.22 21.86 5.73
N TYR A 27 -13.12 23.11 6.22
CA TYR A 27 -13.97 24.23 5.85
C TYR A 27 -13.85 24.64 4.37
N TRP A 28 -12.79 24.21 3.69
CA TRP A 28 -12.55 24.49 2.27
C TRP A 28 -13.20 23.47 1.33
N ALA A 29 -13.72 22.35 1.86
CA ALA A 29 -14.33 21.31 1.04
C ALA A 29 -15.65 21.82 0.42
N SER A 30 -15.83 21.58 -0.87
CA SER A 30 -17.07 21.93 -1.56
C SER A 30 -18.26 21.09 -1.07
N THR A 31 -19.47 21.63 -1.18
CA THR A 31 -20.71 20.90 -0.82
C THR A 31 -20.81 19.56 -1.55
N GLY A 32 -20.51 19.52 -2.85
CA GLY A 32 -20.55 18.27 -3.62
C GLY A 32 -19.52 17.24 -3.15
N ALA A 33 -18.33 17.67 -2.73
CA ALA A 33 -17.35 16.75 -2.14
C ALA A 33 -17.83 16.17 -0.81
N LEU A 34 -18.49 16.98 0.03
CA LEU A 34 -19.08 16.54 1.29
C LEU A 34 -20.25 15.56 1.09
N GLU A 35 -21.08 15.83 0.10
CA GLU A 35 -22.21 14.95 -0.26
C GLU A 35 -21.72 13.59 -0.75
N ASN A 36 -20.62 13.53 -1.49
CA ASN A 36 -20.04 12.27 -1.96
C ASN A 36 -19.65 11.34 -0.80
N TYR A 37 -19.16 11.86 0.33
CA TYR A 37 -18.90 11.04 1.52
C TYR A 37 -20.16 10.40 2.12
N VAL A 38 -21.34 10.99 1.88
CA VAL A 38 -22.61 10.51 2.43
C VAL A 38 -23.35 9.61 1.44
N CYS A 39 -23.32 9.97 0.15
CA CYS A 39 -24.18 9.36 -0.87
C CYS A 39 -23.51 8.27 -1.67
N MET A 40 -22.17 8.27 -1.75
CA MET A 40 -21.43 7.25 -2.49
C MET A 40 -21.05 6.08 -1.58
N GLY A 41 -20.73 4.92 -2.17
CA GLY A 41 -19.99 3.87 -1.50
C GLY A 41 -18.57 4.32 -1.16
N SER A 42 -17.77 3.45 -0.60
CA SER A 42 -16.40 3.74 -0.26
C SER A 42 -15.45 2.65 -0.78
N VAL A 43 -14.17 2.92 -0.73
CA VAL A 43 -13.13 1.93 -1.10
C VAL A 43 -13.28 0.65 -0.28
N SER A 44 -13.80 0.70 0.96
CA SER A 44 -14.04 -0.49 1.79
C SER A 44 -15.04 -1.49 1.16
N ASP A 45 -15.87 -1.06 0.21
CA ASP A 45 -16.79 -1.96 -0.50
C ASP A 45 -16.07 -2.87 -1.51
N MET A 46 -14.82 -2.56 -1.83
CA MET A 46 -13.99 -3.31 -2.77
C MET A 46 -13.14 -4.39 -2.12
N GLY A 47 -12.89 -4.29 -0.83
CA GLY A 47 -12.01 -5.19 -0.09
C GLY A 47 -11.60 -4.61 1.25
N GLU A 48 -10.44 -5.00 1.75
CA GLU A 48 -9.98 -4.57 3.06
C GLU A 48 -8.53 -4.08 3.07
N GLY A 49 -8.33 -2.90 3.68
CA GLY A 49 -7.01 -2.34 3.94
C GLY A 49 -6.48 -2.81 5.29
N ARG A 50 -5.23 -3.27 5.30
CA ARG A 50 -4.56 -3.81 6.48
C ARG A 50 -3.13 -3.27 6.61
N ILE A 51 -2.64 -3.30 7.84
CA ILE A 51 -1.20 -3.14 8.10
C ILE A 51 -0.54 -4.51 8.13
N GLY A 52 0.72 -4.56 7.74
CA GLY A 52 1.52 -5.76 7.79
C GLY A 52 2.24 -5.96 9.13
N LEU A 53 3.25 -6.79 9.13
CA LEU A 53 4.05 -7.13 10.30
C LEU A 53 4.91 -5.96 10.80
N ILE A 54 5.27 -6.01 12.08
CA ILE A 54 6.36 -5.25 12.68
C ILE A 54 7.46 -6.25 13.06
N THR A 55 8.64 -6.10 12.48
CA THR A 55 9.76 -7.02 12.75
C THR A 55 10.31 -6.91 14.17
N GLY A 56 10.15 -5.75 14.81
CA GLY A 56 10.74 -5.45 16.12
C GLY A 56 12.26 -5.22 16.09
N ASP A 57 12.94 -5.75 15.08
CA ASP A 57 14.37 -5.55 14.81
C ASP A 57 14.64 -5.69 13.31
N ALA A 58 14.57 -4.56 12.60
CA ALA A 58 14.75 -4.52 11.17
C ALA A 58 16.16 -4.99 10.73
N ASN A 59 17.19 -4.64 11.49
CA ASN A 59 18.56 -5.03 11.17
C ASN A 59 18.79 -6.55 11.23
N ARG A 60 18.02 -7.24 12.06
CA ARG A 60 18.10 -8.70 12.18
C ARG A 60 17.23 -9.42 11.15
N PHE A 61 16.03 -8.93 10.91
CA PHE A 61 15.01 -9.66 10.16
C PHE A 61 14.82 -9.18 8.72
N LEU A 62 15.37 -8.03 8.32
CA LEU A 62 15.30 -7.52 6.95
C LEU A 62 16.67 -7.49 6.29
N ARG A 63 16.68 -7.71 4.98
CA ARG A 63 17.86 -7.54 4.10
C ARG A 63 17.42 -6.91 2.79
N LEU A 64 18.35 -6.28 2.10
CA LEU A 64 18.19 -6.11 0.66
C LEU A 64 18.30 -7.47 -0.01
N TRP A 65 17.53 -7.70 -1.05
CA TRP A 65 17.55 -8.99 -1.74
C TRP A 65 18.96 -9.34 -2.26
N SER A 66 19.74 -8.34 -2.67
CA SER A 66 21.10 -8.47 -3.17
C SER A 66 22.14 -8.85 -2.11
N GLU A 67 21.80 -8.76 -0.83
CA GLU A 67 22.70 -9.17 0.29
C GLU A 67 22.62 -10.68 0.59
N VAL A 68 21.71 -11.40 -0.07
CA VAL A 68 21.47 -12.82 0.20
C VAL A 68 21.64 -13.63 -1.09
N ASP A 69 22.16 -14.85 -0.97
CA ASP A 69 22.21 -15.78 -2.09
C ASP A 69 20.79 -15.98 -2.67
N PHE A 70 20.65 -15.69 -3.96
CA PHE A 70 19.39 -15.74 -4.71
C PHE A 70 18.64 -17.07 -4.54
N LYS A 71 19.38 -18.18 -4.44
CA LYS A 71 18.82 -19.53 -4.23
C LYS A 71 18.16 -19.73 -2.86
N ARG A 72 18.39 -18.84 -1.92
CA ARG A 72 17.83 -18.89 -0.57
C ARG A 72 16.61 -17.99 -0.40
N ILE A 73 16.14 -17.35 -1.48
CA ILE A 73 14.99 -16.47 -1.50
C ILE A 73 13.82 -17.18 -2.16
N GLY A 74 12.67 -17.18 -1.50
CA GLY A 74 11.41 -17.76 -1.99
C GLY A 74 10.61 -16.75 -2.79
N PHE A 75 10.91 -16.59 -4.09
CA PHE A 75 10.19 -15.66 -4.96
C PHE A 75 8.84 -16.19 -5.43
N ASP A 76 8.72 -17.50 -5.67
CA ASP A 76 7.53 -18.15 -6.24
C ASP A 76 6.74 -18.91 -5.17
N ILE A 77 6.51 -18.27 -4.03
CA ILE A 77 5.77 -18.85 -2.90
C ILE A 77 4.43 -18.13 -2.77
N HIS A 78 3.32 -18.88 -2.75
CA HIS A 78 1.96 -18.32 -2.81
C HIS A 78 1.17 -18.49 -1.51
N SER A 79 1.73 -19.17 -0.51
CA SER A 79 1.09 -19.36 0.79
C SER A 79 2.09 -19.58 1.93
N ASN A 80 1.61 -19.42 3.15
CA ASN A 80 2.39 -19.72 4.35
C ASN A 80 2.80 -21.21 4.41
N GLU A 81 1.90 -22.11 4.02
CA GLU A 81 2.18 -23.55 4.00
C GLU A 81 3.30 -23.89 3.00
N GLU A 82 3.30 -23.24 1.84
CA GLU A 82 4.38 -23.39 0.87
C GLU A 82 5.69 -22.83 1.40
N SER A 83 5.67 -21.68 2.09
CA SER A 83 6.87 -21.10 2.67
C SER A 83 7.53 -22.03 3.68
N VAL A 84 6.75 -22.66 4.54
CA VAL A 84 7.26 -23.67 5.51
C VAL A 84 7.82 -24.90 4.79
N LYS A 85 7.09 -25.43 3.80
CA LYS A 85 7.52 -26.62 3.03
C LYS A 85 8.79 -26.39 2.22
N SER A 86 9.02 -25.16 1.78
CA SER A 86 10.20 -24.81 0.98
C SER A 86 11.50 -24.92 1.76
N GLY A 87 11.47 -24.80 3.09
CA GLY A 87 12.65 -24.71 3.95
C GLY A 87 13.53 -23.48 3.69
N LEU A 88 13.03 -22.52 2.89
CA LEU A 88 13.74 -21.28 2.61
C LEU A 88 13.61 -20.31 3.79
N LYS A 89 14.58 -19.41 3.90
CA LYS A 89 14.64 -18.45 5.00
C LYS A 89 14.09 -17.08 4.64
N TRP A 90 14.32 -16.63 3.43
CA TRP A 90 14.09 -15.26 3.01
C TRP A 90 12.95 -15.17 2.00
N PHE A 91 12.05 -14.20 2.19
CA PHE A 91 10.89 -14.00 1.32
C PHE A 91 10.71 -12.52 1.00
N PRO A 92 10.25 -12.18 -0.22
CA PRO A 92 9.99 -10.79 -0.60
C PRO A 92 9.05 -10.08 0.38
N THR A 93 9.34 -8.81 0.69
CA THR A 93 8.49 -8.02 1.57
C THR A 93 8.24 -6.62 1.03
N GLN A 94 7.00 -6.17 1.16
CA GLN A 94 6.60 -4.80 0.83
C GLN A 94 6.87 -3.90 2.04
N LYS A 95 7.87 -3.03 1.91
CA LYS A 95 8.32 -2.12 2.98
C LYS A 95 8.04 -0.64 2.69
N GLY A 96 7.31 -0.33 1.63
CA GLY A 96 7.15 1.04 1.18
C GLY A 96 8.37 1.50 0.36
N GLY A 97 8.77 2.74 0.51
CA GLY A 97 9.89 3.35 -0.24
C GLY A 97 9.51 4.69 -0.84
N ASP A 98 10.25 5.13 -1.85
CA ASP A 98 10.06 6.41 -2.53
C ASP A 98 8.71 6.49 -3.26
N PHE A 99 8.32 7.72 -3.63
CA PHE A 99 7.11 7.94 -4.41
C PHE A 99 7.18 7.21 -5.75
N ARG A 100 6.33 6.21 -5.93
CA ARG A 100 6.19 5.45 -7.17
C ARG A 100 4.77 4.93 -7.31
N LYS A 101 4.22 5.04 -8.50
CA LYS A 101 2.90 4.51 -8.88
C LYS A 101 3.04 3.20 -9.61
N TRP A 102 1.98 2.42 -9.59
CA TRP A 102 1.73 1.21 -10.37
C TRP A 102 2.58 0.02 -9.99
N TYR A 103 3.93 0.10 -9.96
CA TYR A 103 4.83 -1.00 -9.67
C TYR A 103 6.20 -0.51 -9.17
N GLY A 104 6.91 -1.32 -8.36
CA GLY A 104 8.27 -1.09 -7.90
C GLY A 104 8.41 -0.99 -6.37
N ASN A 105 9.55 -0.50 -5.90
CA ASN A 105 10.00 -0.53 -4.49
C ASN A 105 10.12 -1.96 -3.94
N LEU A 106 10.71 -2.83 -4.73
CA LEU A 106 10.89 -4.26 -4.43
C LEU A 106 12.36 -4.52 -4.03
N ASP A 107 12.79 -3.95 -2.92
CA ASP A 107 14.19 -3.97 -2.51
C ASP A 107 14.45 -4.97 -1.37
N TYR A 108 13.42 -5.27 -0.57
CA TYR A 108 13.58 -5.95 0.70
C TYR A 108 13.05 -7.38 0.69
N ILE A 109 13.73 -8.20 1.48
CA ILE A 109 13.32 -9.55 1.88
C ILE A 109 13.30 -9.64 3.39
N VAL A 110 12.42 -10.49 3.92
CA VAL A 110 12.25 -10.72 5.36
C VAL A 110 12.58 -12.17 5.73
N ASN A 111 13.20 -12.36 6.89
CA ASN A 111 13.38 -13.69 7.46
C ASN A 111 12.00 -14.22 7.93
N TRP A 112 11.46 -15.15 7.16
CA TRP A 112 10.18 -15.81 7.43
C TRP A 112 10.33 -17.33 7.54
N GLU A 113 11.53 -17.81 7.87
CA GLU A 113 11.81 -19.23 8.06
C GLU A 113 10.84 -19.85 9.07
N ASN A 114 10.27 -21.02 8.71
CA ASN A 114 9.30 -21.72 9.53
C ASN A 114 8.12 -20.84 10.00
N ASP A 115 7.45 -20.15 9.05
CA ASP A 115 6.35 -19.22 9.32
C ASP A 115 6.78 -18.06 10.26
N GLY A 116 7.99 -17.56 10.07
CA GLY A 116 8.52 -16.44 10.88
C GLY A 116 8.76 -16.79 12.34
N TYR A 117 9.03 -18.06 12.65
CA TYR A 117 9.15 -18.56 14.03
C TYR A 117 10.13 -17.73 14.87
N GLU A 118 11.33 -17.46 14.32
CA GLU A 118 12.34 -16.68 15.02
C GLU A 118 11.83 -15.27 15.38
N MET A 119 11.12 -14.61 14.47
CA MET A 119 10.56 -13.28 14.69
C MET A 119 9.39 -13.31 15.68
N LYS A 120 8.49 -14.27 15.56
CA LYS A 120 7.26 -14.38 16.38
C LYS A 120 7.54 -14.74 17.84
N TYR A 121 8.59 -15.51 18.09
CA TYR A 121 8.89 -16.07 19.42
C TYR A 121 10.23 -15.64 20.00
N ASP A 122 10.92 -14.70 19.34
CA ASP A 122 12.21 -14.22 19.79
C ASP A 122 12.10 -13.43 21.10
N ASN A 123 12.65 -14.04 22.13
CA ASN A 123 12.82 -13.42 23.45
C ASN A 123 14.28 -13.01 23.69
N TYR A 124 14.97 -12.55 22.65
CA TYR A 124 16.38 -12.15 22.71
C TYR A 124 16.73 -11.42 24.01
N MET A 125 17.70 -11.95 24.75
CA MET A 125 18.12 -11.49 26.08
C MET A 125 17.02 -11.55 27.17
N GLY A 126 16.05 -12.47 27.10
CA GLY A 126 14.96 -12.60 28.07
C GLY A 126 13.97 -11.44 28.11
N LYS A 127 13.95 -10.59 27.07
CA LYS A 127 13.03 -9.47 26.94
C LYS A 127 11.76 -9.88 26.22
N ARG A 128 10.70 -9.10 26.42
CA ARG A 128 9.42 -9.26 25.69
C ARG A 128 9.66 -9.29 24.19
N VAL A 129 8.96 -10.18 23.48
CA VAL A 129 8.88 -10.17 22.01
C VAL A 129 8.42 -8.79 21.52
N ARG A 130 9.18 -8.20 20.61
CA ARG A 130 8.94 -6.85 20.08
C ARG A 130 8.23 -6.84 18.73
N SER A 131 8.22 -7.98 18.05
CA SER A 131 7.53 -8.14 16.77
C SER A 131 6.02 -8.26 16.96
N HIS A 132 5.28 -7.89 15.92
CA HIS A 132 3.84 -8.12 15.83
C HIS A 132 3.54 -8.63 14.42
N ASN A 133 2.89 -9.79 14.32
CA ASN A 133 2.48 -10.36 13.04
C ASN A 133 1.00 -10.06 12.80
N TYR A 134 0.72 -8.85 12.34
CA TYR A 134 -0.62 -8.45 11.95
C TYR A 134 -0.98 -9.05 10.58
N ASN A 135 -2.19 -9.65 10.47
CA ASN A 135 -2.76 -10.10 9.19
C ASN A 135 -1.86 -11.04 8.37
N GLY A 136 -1.12 -11.92 9.03
CA GLY A 136 -0.20 -12.86 8.38
C GLY A 136 -0.89 -13.88 7.46
N ASP A 137 -2.18 -14.14 7.68
CA ASP A 137 -3.06 -14.95 6.82
C ASP A 137 -3.31 -14.34 5.43
N LEU A 138 -3.10 -13.03 5.29
CA LEU A 138 -3.15 -12.30 4.02
C LEU A 138 -1.76 -12.14 3.36
N GLY A 139 -0.72 -12.64 3.97
CA GLY A 139 0.60 -12.75 3.34
C GLY A 139 0.57 -13.61 2.08
N PHE A 140 1.51 -13.38 1.17
CA PHE A 140 1.70 -14.08 -0.09
C PHE A 140 0.57 -13.88 -1.13
N LYS A 141 -0.46 -13.10 -0.83
CA LYS A 141 -1.59 -12.83 -1.73
C LYS A 141 -1.41 -11.49 -2.44
N LYS A 142 -1.93 -11.40 -3.66
CA LYS A 142 -1.97 -10.14 -4.42
C LYS A 142 -2.68 -9.04 -3.65
N ALA A 143 -2.15 -7.83 -3.75
CA ALA A 143 -2.76 -6.65 -3.12
C ALA A 143 -2.32 -5.35 -3.83
N ILE A 144 -2.93 -4.26 -3.41
CA ILE A 144 -2.43 -2.90 -3.65
C ILE A 144 -1.64 -2.49 -2.42
N THR A 145 -0.42 -1.98 -2.59
CA THR A 145 0.43 -1.50 -1.48
C THR A 145 0.83 -0.05 -1.67
N TRP A 146 1.18 0.62 -0.59
CA TRP A 146 1.66 2.01 -0.62
C TRP A 146 2.70 2.25 0.47
N THR A 147 3.26 3.45 0.53
CA THR A 147 4.18 3.86 1.60
C THR A 147 3.39 4.59 2.68
N THR A 148 3.47 4.11 3.93
CA THR A 148 2.72 4.69 5.06
C THR A 148 3.05 6.16 5.29
N ILE A 149 4.32 6.54 5.21
CA ILE A 149 4.76 7.92 5.42
C ILE A 149 5.44 8.42 4.15
N SER A 150 4.87 9.46 3.55
CA SER A 150 5.40 10.08 2.33
C SER A 150 5.19 11.58 2.38
N SER A 151 6.22 12.35 2.06
CA SER A 151 6.15 13.82 1.98
C SER A 151 5.43 14.33 0.73
N GLY A 152 5.13 13.44 -0.23
CA GLY A 152 4.45 13.77 -1.48
C GLY A 152 2.96 13.46 -1.47
N ASN A 153 2.39 13.36 -2.67
CA ASN A 153 1.04 12.83 -2.84
C ASN A 153 1.00 11.33 -2.51
N PHE A 154 -0.20 10.86 -2.20
CA PHE A 154 -0.44 9.42 -2.09
C PHE A 154 -0.20 8.75 -3.44
N ALA A 155 0.47 7.61 -3.41
CA ALA A 155 0.69 6.75 -4.56
C ALA A 155 0.68 5.29 -4.11
N CYS A 156 0.13 4.42 -4.93
CA CYS A 156 0.06 3.00 -4.64
C CYS A 156 0.61 2.15 -5.80
N ARG A 157 0.87 0.89 -5.51
CA ARG A 157 1.52 -0.05 -6.41
C ARG A 157 0.80 -1.39 -6.37
N PHE A 158 0.80 -2.07 -7.49
CA PHE A 158 0.45 -3.47 -7.56
C PHE A 158 1.52 -4.31 -6.85
N SER A 159 1.08 -5.22 -6.00
CA SER A 159 1.88 -6.27 -5.41
C SER A 159 1.34 -7.62 -5.87
N GLY A 160 2.16 -8.38 -6.58
CA GLY A 160 1.83 -9.75 -6.99
C GLY A 160 1.72 -10.71 -5.82
N ASP A 161 1.56 -11.99 -6.14
CA ASP A 161 1.69 -13.06 -5.14
C ASP A 161 3.14 -13.15 -4.62
N GLY A 162 3.32 -13.77 -3.46
CA GLY A 162 4.65 -14.07 -2.92
C GLY A 162 5.22 -13.02 -1.98
N PHE A 163 4.47 -11.98 -1.63
CA PHE A 163 4.95 -10.93 -0.73
C PHE A 163 4.39 -11.03 0.68
N ILE A 164 5.23 -10.73 1.64
CA ILE A 164 4.85 -10.43 3.02
C ILE A 164 4.78 -8.90 3.16
N TYR A 165 3.85 -8.39 3.94
CA TYR A 165 3.61 -6.95 4.09
C TYR A 165 4.13 -6.44 5.43
N ASP A 166 4.87 -5.33 5.41
CA ASP A 166 5.36 -4.59 6.58
C ASP A 166 4.41 -3.43 6.92
N THR A 167 4.44 -2.91 8.13
CA THR A 167 3.65 -1.72 8.51
C THR A 167 4.03 -0.46 7.76
N ALA A 168 5.26 -0.36 7.26
CA ALA A 168 5.69 0.75 6.41
C ALA A 168 5.18 0.61 4.97
N GLY A 169 4.81 -0.60 4.56
CA GLY A 169 4.15 -0.94 3.29
C GLY A 169 2.80 -1.61 3.53
N PRO A 170 1.79 -0.90 4.05
CA PRO A 170 0.46 -1.44 4.23
C PRO A 170 -0.15 -1.84 2.90
N PHE A 171 -1.23 -2.61 2.97
CA PHE A 171 -1.81 -3.20 1.78
C PHE A 171 -3.34 -3.16 1.80
N PHE A 172 -3.92 -3.26 0.61
CA PHE A 172 -5.35 -3.41 0.41
C PHE A 172 -5.59 -4.69 -0.39
N HIS A 173 -6.24 -5.66 0.27
CA HIS A 173 -6.55 -6.95 -0.34
C HIS A 173 -7.91 -6.89 -1.05
N VAL A 174 -7.92 -7.37 -2.29
CA VAL A 174 -9.11 -7.52 -3.14
C VAL A 174 -9.12 -8.94 -3.68
N THR A 175 -10.25 -9.64 -3.54
CA THR A 175 -10.36 -11.04 -3.96
C THR A 175 -10.53 -11.23 -5.47
N ASP A 176 -10.94 -10.18 -6.19
CA ASP A 176 -11.20 -10.20 -7.64
C ASP A 176 -10.13 -9.35 -8.35
N ASP A 177 -9.32 -10.00 -9.18
CA ASP A 177 -8.21 -9.36 -9.90
C ASP A 177 -8.68 -8.18 -10.78
N ARG A 178 -9.88 -8.25 -11.38
CA ARG A 178 -10.43 -7.13 -12.16
C ARG A 178 -10.67 -5.92 -11.29
N LYS A 179 -11.31 -6.12 -10.14
CA LYS A 179 -11.56 -5.06 -9.16
C LYS A 179 -10.27 -4.49 -8.60
N LEU A 180 -9.22 -5.30 -8.44
CA LEU A 180 -7.91 -4.86 -7.97
C LEU A 180 -7.32 -3.81 -8.93
N TYR A 181 -7.28 -4.08 -10.24
CA TYR A 181 -6.74 -3.13 -11.21
C TYR A 181 -7.59 -1.86 -11.35
N MET A 182 -8.91 -1.98 -11.27
CA MET A 182 -9.81 -0.82 -11.28
C MET A 182 -9.59 0.07 -10.05
N LEU A 183 -9.46 -0.55 -8.87
CA LEU A 183 -9.19 0.15 -7.63
C LEU A 183 -7.79 0.79 -7.64
N LEU A 184 -6.78 0.11 -8.17
CA LEU A 184 -5.42 0.64 -8.33
C LEU A 184 -5.44 1.94 -9.17
N ALA A 185 -6.15 1.93 -10.32
CA ALA A 185 -6.31 3.12 -11.15
C ALA A 185 -6.98 4.27 -10.40
N PHE A 186 -8.05 3.98 -9.66
CA PHE A 186 -8.76 4.99 -8.88
C PHE A 186 -7.86 5.59 -7.80
N LEU A 187 -7.19 4.76 -7.01
CA LEU A 187 -6.32 5.19 -5.92
C LEU A 187 -5.13 6.03 -6.39
N ASP A 188 -4.59 5.75 -7.58
CA ASP A 188 -3.51 6.54 -8.19
C ASP A 188 -4.01 7.81 -8.91
N SER A 189 -5.33 8.05 -8.92
CA SER A 189 -5.93 9.21 -9.56
C SER A 189 -5.79 10.49 -8.74
N LYS A 190 -5.97 11.65 -9.41
CA LYS A 190 -6.08 12.94 -8.74
C LYS A 190 -7.34 13.04 -7.86
N VAL A 191 -8.39 12.29 -8.19
CA VAL A 191 -9.66 12.27 -7.46
C VAL A 191 -9.49 11.62 -6.08
N ALA A 192 -8.87 10.45 -6.01
CA ALA A 192 -8.58 9.79 -4.73
C ALA A 192 -7.68 10.67 -3.85
N ASN A 193 -6.64 11.27 -4.41
CA ASN A 193 -5.77 12.20 -3.70
C ASN A 193 -6.51 13.44 -3.19
N PHE A 194 -7.47 13.96 -3.94
CA PHE A 194 -8.32 15.08 -3.52
C PHE A 194 -9.14 14.74 -2.27
N TYR A 195 -9.86 13.62 -2.28
CA TYR A 195 -10.63 13.17 -1.12
C TYR A 195 -9.73 12.85 0.07
N LEU A 196 -8.61 12.19 -0.17
CA LEU A 196 -7.67 11.85 0.89
C LEU A 196 -7.13 13.11 1.60
N LYS A 197 -6.81 14.18 0.86
CA LYS A 197 -6.37 15.46 1.43
C LYS A 197 -7.44 16.17 2.26
N ILE A 198 -8.71 15.96 1.96
CA ILE A 198 -9.82 16.47 2.78
C ILE A 198 -9.85 15.76 4.14
N MET A 199 -9.73 14.43 4.15
CA MET A 199 -9.78 13.63 5.37
C MET A 199 -8.48 13.70 6.18
N ASN A 200 -7.35 13.70 5.48
CA ASN A 200 -6.04 13.53 6.09
C ASN A 200 -4.99 14.45 5.42
N PRO A 201 -4.85 15.68 5.90
CA PRO A 201 -3.86 16.63 5.38
C PRO A 201 -2.43 16.36 5.88
N THR A 202 -2.15 15.16 6.41
CA THR A 202 -0.83 14.77 6.92
C THR A 202 -0.04 13.94 5.90
N ILE A 203 1.20 13.65 6.22
CA ILE A 203 2.09 12.80 5.42
C ILE A 203 1.94 11.31 5.73
N ASN A 204 1.06 10.94 6.66
CA ASN A 204 0.86 9.56 7.08
C ASN A 204 -0.44 8.99 6.47
N PHE A 205 -0.36 7.88 5.78
CA PHE A 205 -1.45 7.25 5.03
C PHE A 205 -1.85 5.89 5.63
N PRO A 206 -2.48 5.84 6.82
CA PRO A 206 -2.95 4.59 7.39
C PRO A 206 -4.14 4.01 6.61
N PRO A 207 -4.33 2.67 6.61
CA PRO A 207 -5.38 2.00 5.81
C PRO A 207 -6.79 2.54 6.03
N GLY A 208 -7.12 2.98 7.23
CA GLY A 208 -8.47 3.48 7.55
C GLY A 208 -8.88 4.69 6.70
N TYR A 209 -7.96 5.60 6.40
CA TYR A 209 -8.28 6.73 5.52
C TYR A 209 -8.44 6.30 4.07
N ILE A 210 -7.62 5.34 3.60
CA ILE A 210 -7.75 4.81 2.24
C ILE A 210 -9.09 4.11 2.06
N GLN A 211 -9.51 3.31 3.02
CA GLN A 211 -10.81 2.62 3.00
C GLN A 211 -12.01 3.57 2.98
N ALA A 212 -11.87 4.74 3.59
CA ALA A 212 -12.94 5.73 3.72
C ALA A 212 -13.08 6.68 2.52
N ILE A 213 -12.24 6.58 1.49
CA ILE A 213 -12.35 7.41 0.29
C ILE A 213 -13.66 7.08 -0.44
N PRO A 214 -14.50 8.08 -0.81
CA PRO A 214 -15.70 7.86 -1.61
C PRO A 214 -15.36 7.19 -2.95
N PHE A 215 -16.09 6.14 -3.30
CA PHE A 215 -15.85 5.37 -4.51
C PHE A 215 -17.16 5.06 -5.24
N SER A 216 -17.21 5.35 -6.55
CA SER A 216 -18.34 5.01 -7.39
C SER A 216 -18.14 3.70 -8.12
N LYS A 217 -19.19 2.87 -8.16
CA LYS A 217 -19.21 1.64 -8.99
C LYS A 217 -19.10 1.93 -10.48
N GLU A 218 -19.43 3.12 -10.93
CA GLU A 218 -19.26 3.56 -12.33
C GLU A 218 -17.79 3.61 -12.78
N CYS A 219 -16.85 3.66 -11.83
CA CYS A 219 -15.41 3.53 -12.10
C CYS A 219 -14.99 2.10 -12.45
N GLN A 220 -15.90 1.12 -12.41
CA GLN A 220 -15.60 -0.30 -12.67
C GLN A 220 -15.89 -0.65 -14.14
N THR A 221 -15.00 -0.27 -15.05
CA THR A 221 -15.12 -0.54 -16.49
C THR A 221 -13.91 -1.32 -17.01
N ASP A 222 -14.14 -2.14 -18.07
CA ASP A 222 -13.08 -2.90 -18.73
C ASP A 222 -11.98 -1.97 -19.27
N GLN A 223 -12.34 -0.77 -19.69
CA GLN A 223 -11.38 0.22 -20.16
C GLN A 223 -10.42 0.65 -19.05
N ILE A 224 -10.92 0.92 -17.85
CA ILE A 224 -10.10 1.31 -16.69
C ILE A 224 -9.21 0.14 -16.26
N GLU A 225 -9.74 -1.08 -16.25
CA GLU A 225 -8.95 -2.28 -15.96
C GLU A 225 -7.76 -2.42 -16.93
N ASN A 226 -8.03 -2.36 -18.24
CA ASN A 226 -7.00 -2.51 -19.28
C ASN A 226 -5.94 -1.41 -19.22
N LEU A 227 -6.34 -0.16 -19.00
CA LEU A 227 -5.40 0.96 -18.84
C LEU A 227 -4.54 0.78 -17.57
N SER A 228 -5.13 0.34 -16.47
CA SER A 228 -4.40 0.07 -15.23
C SER A 228 -3.37 -1.03 -15.41
N LYS A 229 -3.72 -2.14 -16.07
CA LYS A 229 -2.79 -3.21 -16.42
C LYS A 229 -1.64 -2.68 -17.28
N SER A 230 -1.95 -1.93 -18.33
CA SER A 230 -0.92 -1.34 -19.19
C SER A 230 0.04 -0.42 -18.43
N CYS A 231 -0.48 0.42 -17.53
CA CYS A 231 0.34 1.28 -16.67
C CYS A 231 1.23 0.46 -15.72
N THR A 232 0.68 -0.62 -15.15
CA THR A 232 1.43 -1.53 -14.29
C THR A 232 2.55 -2.23 -15.06
N ASP A 233 2.26 -2.73 -16.26
CA ASP A 233 3.25 -3.41 -17.11
C ASP A 233 4.36 -2.45 -17.56
N MET A 234 4.01 -1.23 -17.96
CA MET A 234 5.01 -0.21 -18.29
C MET A 234 5.90 0.14 -17.10
N SER A 235 5.31 0.29 -15.90
CA SER A 235 6.06 0.59 -14.69
C SER A 235 6.92 -0.60 -14.24
N LYS A 236 6.45 -1.85 -14.47
CA LYS A 236 7.25 -3.05 -14.23
C LYS A 236 8.43 -3.13 -15.19
N ASN A 237 8.22 -2.89 -16.47
CA ASN A 237 9.30 -2.88 -17.46
C ASN A 237 10.35 -1.81 -17.15
N ASP A 238 9.93 -0.62 -16.69
CA ASP A 238 10.85 0.42 -16.22
C ASP A 238 11.63 -0.02 -14.98
N TRP A 239 10.98 -0.63 -14.00
CA TRP A 239 11.64 -1.15 -12.80
C TRP A 239 12.65 -2.24 -13.13
N ASP A 240 12.28 -3.19 -13.98
CA ASP A 240 13.12 -4.33 -14.36
C ASP A 240 14.24 -3.97 -15.36
N ALA A 241 14.26 -2.74 -15.84
CA ALA A 241 15.34 -2.19 -16.67
C ALA A 241 16.60 -1.84 -15.87
N PHE A 242 16.55 -1.89 -14.53
CA PHE A 242 17.66 -1.53 -13.64
C PHE A 242 18.09 -2.71 -12.76
N GLU A 243 19.38 -2.76 -12.43
CA GLU A 243 20.01 -3.79 -11.59
C GLU A 243 19.49 -3.84 -10.14
N THR A 244 18.68 -2.86 -9.75
CA THR A 244 17.94 -2.86 -8.47
C THR A 244 16.80 -3.87 -8.44
N SER A 245 16.33 -4.32 -9.61
CA SER A 245 15.33 -5.38 -9.71
C SER A 245 15.99 -6.75 -9.72
N TRP A 246 15.42 -7.72 -8.99
CA TRP A 246 15.83 -9.13 -9.10
C TRP A 246 15.40 -9.79 -10.42
N ASP A 247 14.49 -9.17 -11.17
CA ASP A 247 14.06 -9.58 -12.53
C ASP A 247 14.90 -8.94 -13.64
N PHE A 248 15.92 -8.12 -13.30
CA PHE A 248 16.79 -7.48 -14.28
C PHE A 248 17.48 -8.50 -15.18
N LYS A 249 17.41 -8.29 -16.48
CA LYS A 249 18.08 -9.15 -17.47
C LYS A 249 19.13 -8.40 -18.29
N LYS A 250 18.79 -7.20 -18.74
CA LYS A 250 19.69 -6.31 -19.47
C LYS A 250 19.11 -4.88 -19.51
N HIS A 251 19.98 -3.91 -19.60
CA HIS A 251 19.58 -2.52 -19.77
C HIS A 251 18.95 -2.31 -21.18
N PRO A 252 17.85 -1.52 -21.33
CA PRO A 252 17.17 -1.33 -22.60
C PRO A 252 18.03 -0.71 -23.71
N LEU A 253 19.11 -0.01 -23.34
CA LEU A 253 20.04 0.62 -24.28
C LEU A 253 21.20 -0.28 -24.71
N VAL A 254 21.22 -1.54 -24.26
CA VAL A 254 22.23 -2.57 -24.59
C VAL A 254 21.53 -3.80 -25.25
#